data_075a6b6097cc0e3d44977358a15f90f1
#
_entry.id   075a6b6097cc0e3d44977358a15f90f1
#
_cell.length_a   1.000
_cell.length_b   1.000
_cell.length_c   1.000
_cell.angle_alpha   90.00
_cell.angle_beta   90.00
_cell.angle_gamma   90.00
#
_symmetry.space_group_name_H-M   'P 1'
#
loop_
_entity.id
_entity.type
_entity.pdbx_description
1 polymer ?
#
loop_
_entity_poly.entity_id
_entity_poly.type
_entity_poly.pdbx_seq_one_letter_code
_entity_poly.pdbx_strand_id
1 'polypeptide(L)' 'PIKEIRHYAELRADGDPTLSERMEMLVQHRQALNEQITRLQEHKIKLDEKIEFYRNEIERTQNNVSS' A
#
# COMPACT_ATOMS: atom_id res chain seq x y z
N PRO A 1 -2.82 -13.94 6.26
CA PRO A 1 -3.52 -15.22 6.24
C PRO A 1 -3.68 -15.81 7.64
N ILE A 2 -4.71 -16.61 7.80
CA ILE A 2 -5.05 -17.24 9.10
C ILE A 2 -3.91 -18.11 9.60
N LYS A 3 -3.19 -18.79 8.70
CA LYS A 3 -2.04 -19.63 9.04
C LYS A 3 -0.94 -18.85 9.77
N GLU A 4 -0.63 -17.68 9.29
CA GLU A 4 0.42 -16.83 9.90
C GLU A 4 -0.01 -16.31 11.26
N ILE A 5 -1.28 -15.97 11.41
CA ILE A 5 -1.84 -15.51 12.68
C ILE A 5 -1.77 -16.65 13.71
N ARG A 6 -2.11 -17.86 13.32
CA ARG A 6 -2.03 -19.04 14.19
C ARG A 6 -0.60 -19.31 14.61
N HIS A 7 0.33 -19.28 13.66
CA HIS A 7 1.74 -19.53 13.94
C HIS A 7 2.28 -18.50 14.93
N TYR A 8 1.94 -17.23 14.71
CA TYR A 8 2.35 -16.17 15.64
C TYR A 8 1.79 -16.41 17.04
N ALA A 9 0.53 -16.81 17.15
CA ALA A 9 -0.11 -17.08 18.44
C ALA A 9 0.56 -18.27 19.15
N GLU A 10 0.92 -19.32 18.40
CA GLU A 10 1.64 -20.48 18.96
C GLU A 10 3.01 -20.07 19.49
N LEU A 11 3.74 -19.24 18.75
CA LEU A 11 5.03 -18.73 19.18
C LEU A 11 4.92 -17.91 20.46
N ARG A 12 3.88 -17.10 20.58
CA ARG A 12 3.63 -16.31 21.79
C ARG A 12 3.39 -17.22 22.99
N ALA A 13 2.65 -18.31 22.80
CA ALA A 13 2.36 -19.28 23.85
C ALA A 13 3.65 -19.98 24.33
N ASP A 14 4.63 -20.17 23.45
CA ASP A 14 5.91 -20.80 23.78
C ASP A 14 6.86 -19.86 24.53
N GLY A 15 6.55 -18.57 24.61
CA GLY A 15 7.26 -17.63 25.45
C GLY A 15 8.57 -17.09 24.91
N ASP A 16 9.44 -16.68 25.83
CA ASP A 16 10.66 -15.93 25.51
C ASP A 16 11.63 -16.59 24.50
N PRO A 17 11.76 -17.92 24.43
CA PRO A 17 12.61 -18.52 23.39
C PRO A 17 12.21 -18.18 21.95
N THR A 18 10.98 -17.71 21.73
CA THR A 18 10.46 -17.40 20.40
C THR A 18 10.50 -15.91 20.05
N LEU A 19 11.09 -15.06 20.89
CA LEU A 19 11.11 -13.62 20.67
C LEU A 19 11.71 -13.21 19.31
N SER A 20 12.86 -13.77 18.97
CA SER A 20 13.51 -13.48 17.68
C SER A 20 12.66 -13.92 16.50
N GLU A 21 12.07 -15.08 16.56
CA GLU A 21 11.21 -15.61 15.50
C GLU A 21 9.96 -14.76 15.33
N ARG A 22 9.36 -14.33 16.45
CA ARG A 22 8.21 -13.41 16.41
C ARG A 22 8.56 -12.09 15.76
N MET A 23 9.70 -11.52 16.13
CA MET A 23 10.17 -10.28 15.53
C MET A 23 10.37 -10.44 14.02
N GLU A 24 10.99 -11.53 13.59
CA GLU A 24 11.23 -11.79 12.18
C GLU A 24 9.94 -11.88 11.37
N MET A 25 8.92 -12.55 11.91
CA MET A 25 7.61 -12.61 11.28
C MET A 25 7.01 -11.21 11.08
N LEU A 26 7.12 -10.36 12.09
CA LEU A 26 6.61 -8.99 12.02
C LEU A 26 7.39 -8.13 11.02
N VAL A 27 8.70 -8.32 10.95
CA VAL A 27 9.55 -7.62 9.98
C VAL A 27 9.14 -7.99 8.55
N GLN A 28 8.93 -9.27 8.29
CA GLN A 28 8.49 -9.75 6.97
C GLN A 28 7.10 -9.20 6.62
N HIS A 29 6.21 -9.16 7.58
CA HIS A 29 4.87 -8.58 7.38
C HIS A 29 4.96 -7.09 7.05
N ARG A 30 5.80 -6.36 7.76
CA ARG A 30 6.02 -4.92 7.48
C ARG A 30 6.57 -4.71 6.07
N GLN A 31 7.49 -5.57 5.65
CA GLN A 31 8.06 -5.48 4.30
C GLN A 31 6.98 -5.67 3.23
N ALA A 32 6.10 -6.64 3.40
CA ALA A 32 4.97 -6.88 2.49
C ALA A 32 4.03 -5.68 2.44
N LEU A 33 3.74 -5.06 3.59
CA LEU A 33 2.94 -3.85 3.66
C LEU A 33 3.60 -2.68 2.91
N ASN A 34 4.90 -2.50 3.08
CA ASN A 34 5.63 -1.45 2.38
C ASN A 34 5.54 -1.61 0.87
N GLU A 35 5.62 -2.84 0.37
CA GLU A 35 5.45 -3.11 -1.05
C GLU A 35 4.05 -2.76 -1.55
N GLN A 36 3.02 -3.08 -0.77
CA GLN A 36 1.63 -2.72 -1.08
C GLN A 36 1.45 -1.20 -1.10
N ILE A 37 2.00 -0.50 -0.14
CA ILE A 37 1.94 0.96 -0.06
C ILE A 37 2.59 1.57 -1.30
N THR A 38 3.76 1.08 -1.70
CA THR A 38 4.46 1.56 -2.88
C THR A 38 3.60 1.40 -4.14
N ARG A 39 2.98 0.23 -4.32
CA ARG A 39 2.10 -0.01 -5.47
C ARG A 39 0.90 0.94 -5.49
N LEU A 40 0.30 1.19 -4.32
CA LEU A 40 -0.82 2.11 -4.20
C LEU A 40 -0.40 3.55 -4.51
N GLN A 41 0.77 3.96 -4.06
CA GLN A 41 1.31 5.27 -4.37
C GLN A 41 1.55 5.45 -5.87
N GLU A 42 2.06 4.43 -6.54
CA GLU A 42 2.25 4.45 -7.98
C GLU A 42 0.92 4.56 -8.73
N HIS A 43 -0.10 3.83 -8.28
CA HIS A 43 -1.45 3.94 -8.84
C HIS A 43 -2.01 5.35 -8.65
N LYS A 44 -1.80 5.93 -7.48
CA LYS A 44 -2.27 7.28 -7.19
C LYS A 44 -1.62 8.31 -8.12
N ILE A 45 -0.33 8.18 -8.37
CA ILE A 45 0.39 9.08 -9.29
C ILE A 45 -0.24 9.02 -10.69
N LYS A 46 -0.55 7.83 -11.18
CA LYS A 46 -1.18 7.65 -12.49
C LYS A 46 -2.57 8.28 -12.54
N LEU A 47 -3.34 8.15 -11.46
CA LEU A 47 -4.64 8.79 -11.35
C LEU A 47 -4.52 10.31 -11.35
N ASP A 48 -3.55 10.85 -10.61
CA ASP A 48 -3.31 12.28 -10.56
C ASP A 48 -2.96 12.83 -11.95
N GLU A 49 -2.15 12.11 -12.71
CA GLU A 49 -1.79 12.46 -14.08
C GLU A 49 -3.03 12.51 -14.99
N LYS A 50 -3.92 11.51 -14.88
CA LYS A 50 -5.15 11.46 -15.66
C LYS A 50 -6.09 12.59 -15.28
N ILE A 51 -6.23 12.88 -14.00
CA ILE A 51 -7.07 13.98 -13.52
C ILE A 51 -6.56 15.30 -14.10
N GLU A 52 -5.26 15.51 -14.05
CA GLU A 52 -4.65 16.74 -14.58
C GLU A 52 -4.85 16.84 -16.09
N PHE A 53 -4.72 15.73 -16.80
CA PHE A 53 -5.00 15.70 -18.24
C PHE A 53 -6.43 16.17 -18.53
N TYR A 54 -7.42 15.63 -17.85
CA TYR A 54 -8.82 15.99 -18.07
C TYR A 54 -9.13 17.42 -17.63
N ARG A 55 -8.51 17.86 -16.55
CA ARG A 55 -8.65 19.26 -16.11
C ARG A 55 -8.20 20.22 -17.21
N ASN A 56 -7.05 19.95 -17.81
CA ASN A 56 -6.50 20.74 -18.89
C ASN A 56 -7.39 20.69 -20.15
N GLU A 57 -7.92 19.52 -20.47
CA GLU A 57 -8.83 19.36 -21.62
C GLU A 57 -10.14 20.10 -21.41
N ILE A 58 -10.68 20.10 -20.22
CA ILE A 58 -11.88 20.84 -19.86
C ILE A 58 -11.64 22.35 -20.03
N GLU A 59 -10.54 22.86 -19.50
CA GLU A 59 -10.15 24.26 -19.66
C GLU A 59 -10.00 24.64 -21.13
N ARG A 60 -9.33 23.80 -21.92
CA ARG A 60 -9.11 24.03 -23.33
C ARG A 60 -10.43 24.14 -24.09
N THR A 61 -11.39 23.25 -23.83
CA THR A 61 -12.67 23.25 -24.50
C THR A 61 -13.55 24.43 -24.07
N GLN A 62 -13.51 24.80 -22.78
CA GLN A 62 -14.24 25.97 -22.29
C GLN A 62 -13.69 27.26 -22.89
N ASN A 63 -12.40 27.40 -23.00
CA ASN A 63 -11.77 28.56 -23.61
C ASN A 63 -12.14 28.66 -25.10
N ASN A 64 -12.23 27.55 -25.82
CA ASN A 64 -12.64 27.53 -27.21
C ASN A 64 -14.12 27.95 -27.40
N VAL A 65 -14.98 27.55 -26.46
CA VAL A 65 -16.39 27.89 -26.50
C VAL A 65 -16.63 29.37 -26.20
N SER A 66 -15.81 29.95 -25.31
CA SER A 66 -15.96 31.34 -24.89
C SER A 66 -15.44 32.34 -25.91
N SER A 67 -14.74 31.89 -26.90
CA SER A 67 -14.23 32.75 -27.96
C SER A 67 -15.20 32.80 -29.13
#